data_993eef0d463b8ce323450f3a30525649
#
_entry.id   993eef0d463b8ce323450f3a30525649
#
_cell.length_a   1.000
_cell.length_b   1.000
_cell.length_c   1.000
_cell.angle_alpha   90.00
_cell.angle_beta   90.00
_cell.angle_gamma   90.00
#
_symmetry.space_group_name_H-M   'P 1'
#
loop_
_entity.id
_entity.type
_entity.pdbx_description
1 polymer ?
#
loop_
_entity_poly.entity_id
_entity_poly.type
_entity_poly.pdbx_seq_one_letter_code
_entity_poly.pdbx_strand_id
1 'polypeptide(L)'
;MAALYTSNAQLFPTHSDIVSGTEAIQKFWQGVITSGVKGATLTILDVDGQGDIAYEVGKYALTGEGGKGLDNGKYIVVWKRVQGKWQLHRDIWNSSMPMSGH
;
A
#
# COMPACT_ATOMS: atom_id res chain seq x y z
N MET A 1 8.47 6.56 -5.01
CA MET A 1 7.23 5.79 -4.76
C MET A 1 6.28 5.80 -5.94
N ALA A 2 5.96 6.99 -6.47
CA ALA A 2 5.00 7.08 -7.58
C ALA A 2 5.43 6.31 -8.83
N ALA A 3 6.72 6.18 -9.07
CA ALA A 3 7.24 5.45 -10.23
C ALA A 3 6.94 3.95 -10.20
N LEU A 4 6.58 3.40 -9.04
CA LEU A 4 6.21 1.99 -8.91
C LEU A 4 4.76 1.73 -9.31
N TYR A 5 4.00 2.78 -9.57
CA TYR A 5 2.55 2.69 -9.83
C TYR A 5 2.25 2.96 -11.29
N THR A 6 1.19 2.35 -11.79
CA THR A 6 0.69 2.68 -13.13
C THR A 6 0.16 4.12 -13.13
N SER A 7 0.07 4.74 -14.31
CA SER A 7 -0.38 6.13 -14.42
C SER A 7 -1.82 6.33 -13.91
N ASN A 8 -2.64 5.29 -13.97
CA ASN A 8 -4.03 5.33 -13.48
C ASN A 8 -4.24 4.45 -12.26
N ALA A 9 -3.18 4.29 -11.46
CA ALA A 9 -3.25 3.51 -10.23
C ALA A 9 -4.16 4.15 -9.20
N GLN A 10 -4.67 3.33 -8.29
CA GLN A 10 -5.52 3.80 -7.20
C GLN A 10 -5.12 3.12 -5.90
N LEU A 11 -5.13 3.89 -4.82
CA LEU A 11 -4.97 3.39 -3.47
C LEU A 11 -6.33 3.42 -2.77
N PHE A 12 -6.56 2.42 -1.93
CA PHE A 12 -7.78 2.31 -1.12
C PHE A 12 -7.34 2.21 0.35
N PRO A 13 -6.93 3.35 0.94
CA PRO A 13 -6.39 3.32 2.30
C PRO A 13 -7.46 3.03 3.33
N THR A 14 -7.04 2.40 4.43
CA THR A 14 -7.94 2.20 5.55
C THR A 14 -8.40 3.55 6.11
N HIS A 15 -9.67 3.65 6.46
CA HIS A 15 -10.29 4.85 7.06
C HIS A 15 -10.20 6.12 6.19
N SER A 16 -9.99 5.97 4.89
CA SER A 16 -9.83 7.11 3.98
C SER A 16 -10.50 6.82 2.66
N ASP A 17 -10.71 7.87 1.88
CA ASP A 17 -11.27 7.74 0.56
C ASP A 17 -10.20 7.30 -0.45
N ILE A 18 -10.65 6.97 -1.64
CA ILE A 18 -9.79 6.51 -2.74
C ILE A 18 -8.81 7.62 -3.13
N VAL A 19 -7.56 7.23 -3.36
CA VAL A 19 -6.51 8.13 -3.85
C VAL A 19 -6.17 7.69 -5.28
N SER A 20 -6.38 8.56 -6.25
CA SER A 20 -6.22 8.21 -7.66
C SER A 20 -5.15 9.06 -8.34
N GLY A 21 -4.32 8.40 -9.16
CA GLY A 21 -3.33 9.05 -10.01
C GLY A 21 -2.01 9.30 -9.33
N THR A 22 -0.99 9.52 -10.16
CA THR A 22 0.41 9.62 -9.72
C THR A 22 0.65 10.72 -8.71
N GLU A 23 0.13 11.92 -8.98
CA GLU A 23 0.37 13.06 -8.12
C GLU A 23 -0.28 12.89 -6.74
N ALA A 24 -1.53 12.43 -6.72
CA ALA A 24 -2.23 12.23 -5.45
C ALA A 24 -1.59 11.11 -4.64
N ILE A 25 -1.14 10.05 -5.29
CA ILE A 25 -0.45 8.94 -4.63
C ILE A 25 0.87 9.43 -4.02
N GLN A 26 1.61 10.24 -4.76
CA GLN A 26 2.87 10.80 -4.26
C GLN A 26 2.63 11.65 -3.00
N LYS A 27 1.61 12.49 -3.03
CA LYS A 27 1.26 13.33 -1.88
C LYS A 27 0.80 12.49 -0.69
N PHE A 28 0.07 11.41 -0.96
CA PHE A 28 -0.38 10.51 0.10
C PHE A 28 0.81 9.89 0.85
N TRP A 29 1.76 9.33 0.10
CA TRP A 29 2.93 8.71 0.73
C TRP A 29 3.82 9.71 1.43
N GLN A 30 3.92 10.92 0.88
CA GLN A 30 4.66 12.00 1.54
C GLN A 30 4.04 12.31 2.91
N GLY A 31 2.70 12.34 2.98
CA GLY A 31 2.00 12.53 4.24
C GLY A 31 2.23 11.42 5.24
N VAL A 32 2.29 10.17 4.77
CA VAL A 32 2.58 9.01 5.62
C VAL A 32 3.97 9.15 6.26
N ILE A 33 4.97 9.50 5.45
CA ILE A 33 6.33 9.69 5.94
C ILE A 33 6.39 10.83 6.96
N THR A 34 5.72 11.94 6.66
CA THR A 34 5.68 13.11 7.53
C THR A 34 4.98 12.80 8.86
N SER A 35 4.03 11.87 8.87
CA SER A 35 3.29 11.51 10.09
C SER A 35 4.10 10.71 11.09
N GLY A 36 5.33 10.30 10.74
CA GLY A 36 6.22 9.62 11.67
C GLY A 36 6.49 8.16 11.38
N VAL A 37 6.00 7.64 10.27
CA VAL A 37 6.31 6.27 9.86
C VAL A 37 7.76 6.20 9.40
N LYS A 38 8.56 5.33 10.02
CA LYS A 38 9.98 5.18 9.74
C LYS A 38 10.29 3.87 9.01
N GLY A 39 9.42 2.87 9.14
CA GLY A 39 9.64 1.59 8.49
C GLY A 39 8.37 0.83 8.27
N ALA A 40 8.44 -0.13 7.36
CA ALA A 40 7.34 -1.02 7.05
C ALA A 40 7.88 -2.41 6.81
N THR A 41 7.21 -3.41 7.37
CA THR A 41 7.51 -4.82 7.12
C THR A 41 6.32 -5.43 6.42
N LEU A 42 6.58 -6.09 5.30
CA LEU A 42 5.55 -6.79 4.53
C LEU A 42 5.81 -8.28 4.59
N THR A 43 4.75 -9.05 4.84
CA THR A 43 4.81 -10.50 4.84
C THR A 43 3.86 -11.00 3.76
N ILE A 44 4.41 -11.53 2.68
CA ILE A 44 3.61 -12.03 1.56
C ILE A 44 3.01 -13.38 1.94
N LEU A 45 1.69 -13.51 1.81
CA LEU A 45 0.98 -14.75 2.10
C LEU A 45 0.64 -15.53 0.84
N ASP A 46 0.36 -14.85 -0.26
CA ASP A 46 -0.02 -15.50 -1.51
C ASP A 46 0.20 -14.56 -2.68
N VAL A 47 0.64 -15.11 -3.80
CA VAL A 47 0.80 -14.37 -5.05
C VAL A 47 0.36 -15.28 -6.18
N ASP A 48 -0.50 -14.77 -7.07
CA ASP A 48 -0.91 -15.50 -8.24
C ASP A 48 -1.20 -14.52 -9.37
N GLY A 49 -1.22 -15.00 -10.60
CA GLY A 49 -1.48 -14.12 -11.72
C GLY A 49 -1.64 -14.87 -13.02
N GLN A 50 -2.07 -14.13 -14.03
CA GLN A 50 -2.25 -14.66 -15.38
C GLN A 50 -2.03 -13.54 -16.37
N GLY A 51 -1.16 -13.76 -17.36
CA GLY A 51 -0.85 -12.75 -18.37
C GLY A 51 -0.18 -11.52 -17.76
N ASP A 52 -0.76 -10.37 -17.94
CA ASP A 52 -0.20 -9.10 -17.49
C ASP A 52 -0.79 -8.62 -16.18
N ILE A 53 -1.55 -9.46 -15.48
CA ILE A 53 -2.19 -9.14 -14.20
C ILE A 53 -1.77 -10.17 -13.16
N ALA A 54 -1.44 -9.69 -11.96
CA ALA A 54 -1.17 -10.55 -10.81
C ALA A 54 -1.73 -9.89 -9.56
N TYR A 55 -2.02 -10.70 -8.53
CA TYR A 55 -2.39 -10.18 -7.23
C TYR A 55 -1.42 -10.69 -6.17
N GLU A 56 -1.29 -9.93 -5.12
CA GLU A 56 -0.49 -10.31 -3.96
C GLU A 56 -1.32 -10.04 -2.71
N VAL A 57 -1.35 -11.02 -1.81
CA VAL A 57 -2.02 -10.92 -0.52
C VAL A 57 -0.97 -10.97 0.57
N GLY A 58 -1.07 -10.09 1.56
CA GLY A 58 -0.09 -10.09 2.62
C GLY A 58 -0.53 -9.37 3.87
N LYS A 59 0.40 -9.27 4.80
CA LYS A 59 0.27 -8.52 6.04
C LYS A 59 1.33 -7.44 6.08
N TYR A 60 1.01 -6.34 6.75
CA TYR A 60 1.97 -5.25 6.93
C TYR A 60 2.07 -4.87 8.40
N ALA A 61 3.20 -4.31 8.76
CA ALA A 61 3.42 -3.68 10.06
C ALA A 61 4.19 -2.38 9.83
N LEU A 62 3.70 -1.30 10.40
CA LEU A 62 4.34 0.01 10.31
C LEU A 62 5.00 0.33 11.64
N THR A 63 6.20 0.87 11.58
CA THR A 63 6.95 1.26 12.76
C THR A 63 7.35 2.72 12.68
N GLY A 64 7.47 3.33 13.84
CA GLY A 64 7.94 4.69 13.99
C GLY A 64 9.34 4.74 14.58
N GLU A 65 9.66 5.86 15.19
CA GLU A 65 10.96 6.09 15.79
C GLU A 65 11.27 5.04 16.87
N GLY A 66 12.48 4.53 16.86
CA GLY A 66 12.92 3.53 17.84
C GLY A 66 12.28 2.16 17.63
N GLY A 67 11.65 1.91 16.48
CA GLY A 67 11.02 0.64 16.21
C GLY A 67 9.62 0.49 16.82
N LYS A 68 9.05 1.59 17.31
CA LYS A 68 7.72 1.56 17.92
C LYS A 68 6.66 1.15 16.90
N GLY A 69 5.81 0.19 17.27
CA GLY A 69 4.71 -0.24 16.41
C GLY A 69 3.63 0.82 16.32
N LEU A 70 3.27 1.22 15.10
CA LEU A 70 2.26 2.23 14.84
C LEU A 70 0.96 1.63 14.34
N ASP A 71 1.05 0.63 13.47
CA ASP A 71 -0.12 0.00 12.88
C ASP A 71 0.28 -1.35 12.32
N ASN A 72 -0.70 -2.22 12.14
CA ASN A 72 -0.52 -3.48 11.42
C ASN A 72 -1.85 -3.84 10.79
N GLY A 73 -1.78 -4.62 9.72
CA GLY A 73 -2.98 -5.00 9.02
C GLY A 73 -2.71 -5.99 7.90
N LYS A 74 -3.58 -5.98 6.93
CA LYS A 74 -3.53 -6.87 5.78
C LYS A 74 -3.81 -6.06 4.53
N TYR A 75 -3.31 -6.59 3.40
CA TYR A 75 -3.43 -5.90 2.13
C TYR A 75 -3.62 -6.87 0.98
N ILE A 76 -4.21 -6.34 -0.10
CA ILE A 76 -4.26 -7.01 -1.39
C ILE A 76 -3.84 -5.95 -2.40
N VAL A 77 -2.87 -6.28 -3.26
CA VAL A 77 -2.47 -5.40 -4.34
C VAL A 77 -2.63 -6.12 -5.67
N VAL A 78 -2.97 -5.36 -6.69
CA VAL A 78 -3.03 -5.84 -8.06
C VAL A 78 -1.86 -5.23 -8.80
N TRP A 79 -1.04 -6.10 -9.37
CA TRP A 79 0.09 -5.73 -10.20
C TRP A 79 -0.32 -5.79 -11.67
N LYS A 80 0.18 -4.88 -12.45
CA LYS A 80 -0.04 -4.88 -13.89
C LYS A 80 1.30 -4.77 -14.60
N ARG A 81 1.52 -5.62 -15.59
CA ARG A 81 2.75 -5.55 -16.38
C ARG A 81 2.53 -4.59 -17.54
N VAL A 82 3.32 -3.52 -17.57
CA VAL A 82 3.26 -2.48 -18.59
C VAL A 82 4.65 -2.37 -19.21
N GLN A 83 4.73 -2.62 -20.51
CA GLN A 83 6.00 -2.56 -21.24
C GLN A 83 7.10 -3.40 -20.57
N GLY A 84 6.73 -4.61 -20.15
CA GLY A 84 7.67 -5.55 -19.56
C GLY A 84 7.99 -5.31 -18.09
N LYS A 85 7.38 -4.30 -17.46
CA LYS A 85 7.62 -3.98 -16.05
C LYS A 85 6.36 -4.15 -15.23
N TRP A 86 6.48 -4.82 -14.09
CA TRP A 86 5.37 -4.95 -13.16
C TRP A 86 5.24 -3.68 -12.34
N GLN A 87 4.05 -3.10 -12.35
CA GLN A 87 3.73 -1.88 -11.59
C GLN A 87 2.47 -2.10 -10.77
N LEU A 88 2.41 -1.43 -9.61
CA LEU A 88 1.22 -1.46 -8.77
C LEU A 88 0.08 -0.73 -9.46
N HIS A 89 -1.05 -1.39 -9.56
CA HIS A 89 -2.21 -0.86 -10.25
C HIS A 89 -3.36 -0.55 -9.29
N ARG A 90 -3.59 -1.44 -8.34
CA ARG A 90 -4.57 -1.23 -7.27
C ARG A 90 -3.96 -1.69 -5.98
N ASP A 91 -4.18 -0.94 -4.91
CA ASP A 91 -3.57 -1.21 -3.62
C ASP A 91 -4.61 -0.92 -2.54
N ILE A 92 -5.09 -1.97 -1.90
CA ILE A 92 -6.06 -1.85 -0.82
C ILE A 92 -5.48 -2.44 0.45
N TRP A 93 -5.61 -1.74 1.55
CA TRP A 93 -5.19 -2.26 2.84
C TRP A 93 -6.19 -1.87 3.92
N ASN A 94 -6.15 -2.64 4.99
CA ASN A 94 -7.09 -2.49 6.09
C ASN A 94 -6.36 -2.77 7.39
N SER A 95 -6.46 -1.84 8.33
CA SER A 95 -5.84 -1.99 9.65
C SER A 95 -6.49 -3.14 10.40
N SER A 96 -5.67 -3.90 11.13
CA SER A 96 -6.15 -4.95 12.04
C SER A 96 -6.28 -4.43 13.46
N MET A 97 -5.89 -3.19 13.71
CA MET A 97 -6.03 -2.56 15.01
C MET A 97 -7.42 -1.95 15.16
N PRO A 98 -7.96 -1.96 16.37
CA PRO A 98 -9.25 -1.31 16.59
C PRO A 98 -9.13 0.19 16.35
N MET A 99 -10.22 0.79 15.88
CA MET A 99 -10.30 2.23 15.68
C MET A 99 -10.21 2.93 17.02
N SER A 100 -9.27 3.88 17.13
CA SER A 100 -9.11 4.64 18.37
C SER A 100 -10.23 5.68 18.52
N GLY A 101 -10.49 6.10 19.76
CA GLY A 101 -11.44 7.16 20.01
C GLY A 101 -12.86 6.73 20.29
N HIS A 102 -13.11 5.45 20.44
CA HIS A 102 -14.42 4.97 20.86
C HIS A 102 -14.37 3.85 21.80
#